data_f1f1f284f9f9c4813e4ae75fb3ee832b
#
_entry.id   f1f1f284f9f9c4813e4ae75fb3ee832b
#
_cell.length_a   1.000
_cell.length_b   1.000
_cell.length_c   1.000
_cell.angle_alpha   90.00
_cell.angle_beta   90.00
_cell.angle_gamma   90.00
#
_symmetry.space_group_name_H-M   'P 1'
#
loop_
_entity.id
_entity.type
_entity.pdbx_description
1 polymer ?
#
loop_
_entity_poly.entity_id
_entity_poly.type
_entity_poly.pdbx_seq_one_letter_code
_entity_poly.pdbx_strand_id
1 'polypeptide(L)'
;MSKENAKTGAAPANALPSDSAKHITTFEYVCLMLARIGGQFGTTLTGTLAAAFLHELYFGPVGVDSDRIASILAVQTTITTVLGIAVGLVSSIIIQKWKSRWGRYRQWYVICALPVFILTVLYFYVPQGWSIEQMTLFRYGIACCQTVFNAFNNAGQNVAQVISPNPKEKKTVATMWQLSYYIGYGSAYIGTFVYGLFSDDKNAMYMTLAFVAALVTMFGNLMCGLFCKERIELPKKDKIKISRELFALFKYKNYLAYQFMQWANTFAAIGKFTTYLVAITVGSSKNLLLTIPTAVGTVVGNLITTKLSKKYEPTQLLKFSGPYAMISATVLFGICFFEAQIGLRFFEGWNSIFFYFFYFLFGVGIGIQELSNSHFNVEYYDYLEWQTGDRMEAIQGIVPGWVQSALNYLKELLIPFMIAWVGYQSSAEGDLVVTMQAQPTYMKTCLWLLAFVLFGYAISNMLKAIILKTMYDIEGEKKEQMYRELEVMRQERHKENEAVKQ
;
A
#
# COMPACT_ATOMS: atom_id res chain seq x y z
N MET A 1 47.01 51.74 -0.46
CA MET A 1 47.23 50.63 0.51
C MET A 1 45.88 50.06 0.85
N SER A 2 45.49 49.05 0.11
CA SER A 2 44.22 48.37 0.17
C SER A 2 44.43 47.03 0.86
N LYS A 3 43.63 46.77 1.92
CA LYS A 3 43.58 45.44 2.55
C LYS A 3 42.32 44.74 2.08
N GLU A 4 42.50 43.86 1.17
CA GLU A 4 41.51 42.87 0.75
C GLU A 4 41.37 41.79 1.81
N ASN A 5 40.27 41.78 2.54
CA ASN A 5 39.92 40.71 3.46
C ASN A 5 39.14 39.63 2.65
N ALA A 6 39.83 38.61 2.22
CA ALA A 6 39.25 37.35 1.77
C ALA A 6 38.61 36.63 2.99
N LYS A 7 37.29 36.71 3.12
CA LYS A 7 36.53 35.78 3.98
C LYS A 7 36.42 34.43 3.28
N THR A 8 37.38 33.56 3.49
CA THR A 8 37.26 32.14 3.27
C THR A 8 36.28 31.59 4.32
N GLY A 9 35.03 31.45 3.93
CA GLY A 9 34.04 30.70 4.70
C GLY A 9 34.46 29.23 4.68
N ALA A 10 35.16 28.80 5.73
CA ALA A 10 35.37 27.38 5.98
C ALA A 10 34.01 26.72 6.17
N ALA A 11 33.64 25.81 5.28
CA ALA A 11 32.52 24.90 5.47
C ALA A 11 32.73 24.12 6.77
N PRO A 12 31.70 23.83 7.55
CA PRO A 12 31.86 23.07 8.79
C PRO A 12 32.51 21.73 8.47
N ALA A 13 33.60 21.43 9.14
CA ALA A 13 34.52 20.30 8.93
C ALA A 13 33.89 18.89 9.11
N ASN A 14 32.57 18.80 9.30
CA ASN A 14 31.83 17.56 9.53
C ASN A 14 30.69 17.28 8.52
N ALA A 15 30.61 17.98 7.40
CA ALA A 15 29.68 17.62 6.33
C ALA A 15 30.36 16.63 5.39
N LEU A 16 29.91 15.38 5.43
CA LEU A 16 30.34 14.36 4.46
C LEU A 16 30.06 14.83 3.02
N PRO A 17 30.97 14.53 2.07
CA PRO A 17 30.77 14.84 0.64
C PRO A 17 29.46 14.26 0.07
N SER A 18 28.93 13.18 0.69
CA SER A 18 27.67 12.52 0.28
C SER A 18 26.40 13.28 0.66
N ASP A 19 26.43 14.19 1.65
CA ASP A 19 25.24 14.85 2.20
C ASP A 19 24.82 16.10 1.42
N SER A 20 25.67 16.64 0.57
CA SER A 20 25.42 17.84 -0.26
C SER A 20 25.19 17.58 -1.74
N ALA A 21 25.60 16.40 -2.26
CA ALA A 21 25.47 16.09 -3.67
C ALA A 21 24.07 15.58 -4.03
N LYS A 22 23.43 16.24 -5.00
CA LYS A 22 22.21 15.74 -5.63
C LYS A 22 22.55 14.56 -6.53
N HIS A 23 21.99 13.39 -6.20
CA HIS A 23 22.17 12.16 -6.98
C HIS A 23 20.99 11.87 -7.92
N ILE A 24 19.77 12.27 -7.55
CA ILE A 24 18.55 11.99 -8.30
C ILE A 24 18.20 13.19 -9.18
N THR A 25 17.97 12.93 -10.47
CA THR A 25 17.46 13.93 -11.40
C THR A 25 15.95 14.09 -11.27
N THR A 26 15.42 15.26 -11.63
CA THR A 26 13.95 15.50 -11.66
C THR A 26 13.24 14.48 -12.54
N PHE A 27 13.87 14.08 -13.64
CA PHE A 27 13.32 13.07 -14.54
C PHE A 27 13.20 11.68 -13.88
N GLU A 28 14.19 11.25 -13.10
CA GLU A 28 14.12 10.00 -12.33
C GLU A 28 13.00 10.03 -11.28
N TYR A 29 12.76 11.18 -10.62
CA TYR A 29 11.59 11.33 -9.74
C TYR A 29 10.28 11.11 -10.49
N VAL A 30 10.11 11.70 -11.67
CA VAL A 30 8.91 11.54 -12.51
C VAL A 30 8.74 10.07 -12.93
N CYS A 31 9.82 9.40 -13.33
CA CYS A 31 9.78 7.97 -13.69
C CYS A 31 9.33 7.09 -12.51
N LEU A 32 9.86 7.34 -11.31
CA LEU A 32 9.46 6.62 -10.09
C LEU A 32 7.97 6.86 -9.76
N MET A 33 7.53 8.12 -9.86
CA MET A 33 6.13 8.49 -9.60
C MET A 33 5.19 7.80 -10.57
N LEU A 34 5.49 7.80 -11.87
CA LEU A 34 4.67 7.15 -12.90
C LEU A 34 4.54 5.64 -12.68
N ALA A 35 5.65 4.96 -12.34
CA ALA A 35 5.63 3.54 -12.03
C ALA A 35 4.73 3.24 -10.81
N ARG A 36 4.78 4.10 -9.78
CA ARG A 36 3.97 3.93 -8.58
C ARG A 36 2.50 4.22 -8.82
N ILE A 37 2.18 5.30 -9.56
CA ILE A 37 0.81 5.69 -9.95
C ILE A 37 0.17 4.55 -10.73
N GLY A 38 0.83 4.08 -11.81
CA GLY A 38 0.31 2.99 -12.64
C GLY A 38 0.09 1.70 -11.85
N GLY A 39 1.11 1.26 -11.10
CA GLY A 39 1.01 0.05 -10.28
C GLY A 39 -0.13 0.11 -9.26
N GLN A 40 -0.35 1.27 -8.63
CA GLN A 40 -1.43 1.44 -7.66
C GLN A 40 -2.81 1.52 -8.33
N PHE A 41 -2.90 2.20 -9.48
CA PHE A 41 -4.14 2.24 -10.27
C PHE A 41 -4.60 0.83 -10.65
N GLY A 42 -3.71 0.02 -11.23
CA GLY A 42 -4.00 -1.38 -11.57
C GLY A 42 -4.39 -2.22 -10.36
N THR A 43 -3.66 -2.09 -9.23
CA THR A 43 -3.96 -2.82 -8.00
C THR A 43 -5.31 -2.42 -7.40
N THR A 44 -5.70 -1.15 -7.47
CA THR A 44 -7.00 -0.69 -6.96
C THR A 44 -8.15 -1.23 -7.80
N LEU A 45 -8.01 -1.23 -9.13
CA LEU A 45 -8.99 -1.85 -10.02
C LEU A 45 -9.15 -3.34 -9.77
N THR A 46 -8.05 -4.09 -9.77
CA THR A 46 -8.08 -5.56 -9.63
C THR A 46 -8.34 -6.05 -8.21
N GLY A 47 -8.05 -5.24 -7.20
CA GLY A 47 -8.25 -5.58 -5.79
C GLY A 47 -9.57 -5.08 -5.23
N THR A 48 -9.85 -3.78 -5.35
CA THR A 48 -10.98 -3.15 -4.65
C THR A 48 -12.24 -3.13 -5.51
N LEU A 49 -12.14 -2.74 -6.78
CA LEU A 49 -13.29 -2.61 -7.67
C LEU A 49 -13.69 -3.92 -8.35
N ALA A 50 -12.80 -4.91 -8.38
CA ALA A 50 -13.06 -6.19 -9.00
C ALA A 50 -14.21 -6.99 -8.35
N ALA A 51 -14.47 -6.79 -7.07
CA ALA A 51 -15.57 -7.51 -6.40
C ALA A 51 -16.92 -7.17 -7.04
N ALA A 52 -17.20 -5.88 -7.29
CA ALA A 52 -18.41 -5.44 -7.99
C ALA A 52 -18.47 -5.99 -9.43
N PHE A 53 -17.35 -5.90 -10.17
CA PHE A 53 -17.24 -6.44 -11.52
C PHE A 53 -17.56 -7.95 -11.58
N LEU A 54 -17.05 -8.73 -10.65
CA LEU A 54 -17.27 -10.18 -10.63
C LEU A 54 -18.72 -10.56 -10.35
N HIS A 55 -19.39 -9.85 -9.44
CA HIS A 55 -20.77 -10.09 -9.10
C HIS A 55 -21.75 -9.55 -10.15
N GLU A 56 -21.49 -8.36 -10.70
CA GLU A 56 -22.42 -7.68 -11.58
C GLU A 56 -22.24 -8.08 -13.07
N LEU A 57 -21.03 -8.32 -13.52
CA LEU A 57 -20.71 -8.44 -14.96
C LEU A 57 -20.12 -9.76 -15.39
N TYR A 58 -19.34 -10.41 -14.51
CA TYR A 58 -18.65 -11.63 -14.89
C TYR A 58 -19.50 -12.89 -14.67
N PHE A 59 -19.98 -13.10 -13.45
CA PHE A 59 -20.78 -14.26 -13.07
C PHE A 59 -22.29 -13.97 -12.98
N GLY A 60 -22.68 -12.74 -12.68
CA GLY A 60 -24.10 -12.36 -12.54
C GLY A 60 -24.94 -12.64 -13.77
N PRO A 61 -24.54 -12.21 -15.00
CA PRO A 61 -25.32 -12.45 -16.22
C PRO A 61 -25.49 -13.91 -16.58
N VAL A 62 -24.64 -14.80 -16.06
CA VAL A 62 -24.70 -16.25 -16.29
C VAL A 62 -25.56 -16.96 -15.22
N GLY A 63 -26.16 -16.21 -14.27
CA GLY A 63 -27.05 -16.75 -13.24
C GLY A 63 -26.35 -17.52 -12.12
N VAL A 64 -25.10 -17.15 -11.81
CA VAL A 64 -24.37 -17.76 -10.68
C VAL A 64 -24.78 -17.09 -9.38
N ASP A 65 -25.24 -17.86 -8.41
CA ASP A 65 -25.61 -17.36 -7.08
C ASP A 65 -24.41 -16.75 -6.33
N SER A 66 -24.69 -15.75 -5.50
CA SER A 66 -23.67 -15.06 -4.71
C SER A 66 -22.83 -16.00 -3.82
N ASP A 67 -23.45 -17.04 -3.25
CA ASP A 67 -22.75 -18.06 -2.44
C ASP A 67 -21.78 -18.88 -3.28
N ARG A 68 -22.14 -19.21 -4.51
CA ARG A 68 -21.27 -19.90 -5.45
C ARG A 68 -20.11 -19.01 -5.92
N ILE A 69 -20.37 -17.73 -6.17
CA ILE A 69 -19.32 -16.73 -6.47
C ILE A 69 -18.36 -16.63 -5.28
N ALA A 70 -18.88 -16.52 -4.06
CA ALA A 70 -18.06 -16.46 -2.85
C ALA A 70 -17.18 -17.72 -2.71
N SER A 71 -17.72 -18.91 -2.98
CA SER A 71 -16.95 -20.16 -2.94
C SER A 71 -15.86 -20.22 -4.01
N ILE A 72 -16.13 -19.76 -5.24
CA ILE A 72 -15.14 -19.64 -6.32
C ILE A 72 -14.00 -18.70 -5.90
N LEU A 73 -14.33 -17.55 -5.34
CA LEU A 73 -13.35 -16.57 -4.90
C LEU A 73 -12.53 -17.07 -3.69
N ALA A 74 -13.14 -17.83 -2.77
CA ALA A 74 -12.42 -18.46 -1.67
C ALA A 74 -11.39 -19.48 -2.14
N VAL A 75 -11.76 -20.32 -3.12
CA VAL A 75 -10.83 -21.27 -3.75
C VAL A 75 -9.72 -20.54 -4.49
N GLN A 76 -10.06 -19.50 -5.28
CA GLN A 76 -9.06 -18.64 -5.93
C GLN A 76 -8.06 -18.05 -4.93
N THR A 77 -8.55 -17.49 -3.83
CA THR A 77 -7.73 -16.89 -2.78
C THR A 77 -6.81 -17.93 -2.14
N THR A 78 -7.32 -19.14 -1.90
CA THR A 78 -6.52 -20.24 -1.36
C THR A 78 -5.38 -20.62 -2.30
N ILE A 79 -5.69 -20.84 -3.58
CA ILE A 79 -4.69 -21.21 -4.62
C ILE A 79 -3.63 -20.11 -4.73
N THR A 80 -4.03 -18.85 -4.86
CA THR A 80 -3.10 -17.73 -5.03
C THR A 80 -2.27 -17.45 -3.79
N THR A 81 -2.80 -17.71 -2.59
CA THR A 81 -2.04 -17.58 -1.34
C THR A 81 -0.94 -18.64 -1.23
N VAL A 82 -1.28 -19.90 -1.47
CA VAL A 82 -0.29 -21.01 -1.47
C VAL A 82 0.78 -20.77 -2.54
N LEU A 83 0.34 -20.43 -3.75
CA LEU A 83 1.25 -20.11 -4.86
C LEU A 83 2.11 -18.88 -4.52
N GLY A 84 1.54 -17.86 -3.91
CA GLY A 84 2.23 -16.62 -3.52
C GLY A 84 3.36 -16.87 -2.51
N ILE A 85 3.17 -17.76 -1.56
CA ILE A 85 4.21 -18.18 -0.61
C ILE A 85 5.37 -18.88 -1.36
N ALA A 86 5.07 -19.83 -2.23
CA ALA A 86 6.06 -20.56 -3.01
C ALA A 86 6.82 -19.63 -3.98
N VAL A 87 6.08 -18.80 -4.72
CA VAL A 87 6.66 -17.83 -5.67
C VAL A 87 7.45 -16.75 -4.95
N GLY A 88 7.01 -16.30 -3.78
CA GLY A 88 7.74 -15.33 -2.96
C GLY A 88 9.13 -15.81 -2.56
N LEU A 89 9.26 -17.09 -2.18
CA LEU A 89 10.57 -17.72 -1.92
C LEU A 89 11.45 -17.77 -3.17
N VAL A 90 10.91 -18.32 -4.24
CA VAL A 90 11.65 -18.53 -5.49
C VAL A 90 12.06 -17.19 -6.09
N SER A 91 11.17 -16.22 -6.16
CA SER A 91 11.46 -14.88 -6.68
C SER A 91 12.52 -14.17 -5.86
N SER A 92 12.48 -14.25 -4.53
CA SER A 92 13.50 -13.65 -3.65
C SER A 92 14.89 -14.22 -3.92
N ILE A 93 15.00 -15.53 -4.12
CA ILE A 93 16.28 -16.19 -4.46
C ILE A 93 16.77 -15.75 -5.85
N ILE A 94 15.88 -15.73 -6.84
CA ILE A 94 16.23 -15.32 -8.20
C ILE A 94 16.68 -13.86 -8.23
N ILE A 95 15.94 -12.94 -7.60
CA ILE A 95 16.25 -11.51 -7.55
C ILE A 95 17.61 -11.25 -6.89
N GLN A 96 17.95 -12.03 -5.86
CA GLN A 96 19.25 -11.87 -5.18
C GLN A 96 20.42 -12.38 -6.01
N LYS A 97 20.24 -13.49 -6.72
CA LYS A 97 21.31 -14.12 -7.52
C LYS A 97 21.50 -13.47 -8.89
N TRP A 98 20.42 -12.95 -9.47
CA TRP A 98 20.45 -12.43 -10.84
C TRP A 98 20.67 -10.93 -10.86
N LYS A 99 21.89 -10.51 -11.16
CA LYS A 99 22.24 -9.11 -11.44
C LYS A 99 22.55 -8.98 -12.94
N SER A 100 21.73 -8.20 -13.64
CA SER A 100 22.00 -7.85 -15.05
C SER A 100 22.76 -6.53 -15.13
N ARG A 101 23.16 -6.15 -16.36
CA ARG A 101 23.73 -4.82 -16.67
C ARG A 101 22.80 -3.66 -16.30
N TRP A 102 21.50 -3.93 -16.12
CA TRP A 102 20.51 -2.92 -15.75
C TRP A 102 20.31 -2.77 -14.25
N GLY A 103 20.96 -3.58 -13.43
CA GLY A 103 20.82 -3.57 -11.98
C GLY A 103 20.13 -4.84 -11.47
N ARG A 104 19.82 -4.86 -10.17
CA ARG A 104 19.17 -6.00 -9.50
C ARG A 104 17.65 -5.92 -9.51
N TYR A 105 17.07 -4.72 -9.31
CA TYR A 105 15.65 -4.51 -9.14
C TYR A 105 14.96 -3.98 -10.39
N ARG A 106 15.53 -2.96 -11.05
CA ARG A 106 14.88 -2.27 -12.16
C ARG A 106 14.66 -3.12 -13.40
N GLN A 107 15.47 -4.18 -13.61
CA GLN A 107 15.28 -5.13 -14.71
C GLN A 107 13.90 -5.81 -14.66
N TRP A 108 13.36 -6.05 -13.46
CA TRP A 108 12.08 -6.71 -13.29
C TRP A 108 10.92 -5.85 -13.75
N TYR A 109 11.03 -4.53 -13.61
CA TYR A 109 10.05 -3.62 -14.20
C TYR A 109 9.98 -3.75 -15.73
N VAL A 110 11.14 -3.88 -16.39
CA VAL A 110 11.19 -4.03 -17.86
C VAL A 110 10.63 -5.40 -18.29
N ILE A 111 11.08 -6.48 -17.62
CA ILE A 111 10.67 -7.85 -17.96
C ILE A 111 9.16 -8.05 -17.73
N CYS A 112 8.63 -7.55 -16.62
CA CYS A 112 7.23 -7.74 -16.24
C CYS A 112 6.27 -6.73 -16.90
N ALA A 113 6.75 -5.67 -17.55
CA ALA A 113 5.90 -4.62 -18.10
C ALA A 113 4.80 -5.16 -19.02
N LEU A 114 5.18 -5.94 -20.04
CA LEU A 114 4.24 -6.50 -21.00
C LEU A 114 3.34 -7.61 -20.40
N PRO A 115 3.86 -8.61 -19.66
CA PRO A 115 3.01 -9.59 -18.99
C PRO A 115 1.97 -8.98 -18.05
N VAL A 116 2.36 -8.00 -17.23
CA VAL A 116 1.44 -7.33 -16.30
C VAL A 116 0.37 -6.55 -17.06
N PHE A 117 0.73 -5.88 -18.17
CA PHE A 117 -0.23 -5.22 -19.06
C PHE A 117 -1.29 -6.19 -19.56
N ILE A 118 -0.86 -7.29 -20.19
CA ILE A 118 -1.78 -8.30 -20.77
C ILE A 118 -2.68 -8.89 -19.67
N LEU A 119 -2.12 -9.28 -18.54
CA LEU A 119 -2.87 -9.90 -17.45
C LEU A 119 -3.87 -8.94 -16.80
N THR A 120 -3.55 -7.65 -16.72
CA THR A 120 -4.48 -6.63 -16.18
C THR A 120 -5.68 -6.44 -17.13
N VAL A 121 -5.47 -6.40 -18.43
CA VAL A 121 -6.56 -6.30 -19.42
C VAL A 121 -7.40 -7.58 -19.42
N LEU A 122 -6.78 -8.77 -19.47
CA LEU A 122 -7.47 -10.05 -19.41
C LEU A 122 -8.27 -10.26 -18.12
N TYR A 123 -7.89 -9.62 -17.04
CA TYR A 123 -8.59 -9.70 -15.76
C TYR A 123 -10.03 -9.19 -15.85
N PHE A 124 -10.30 -8.19 -16.69
CA PHE A 124 -11.62 -7.60 -16.91
C PHE A 124 -12.28 -8.05 -18.21
N TYR A 125 -11.69 -9.00 -18.93
CA TYR A 125 -12.29 -9.60 -20.09
C TYR A 125 -13.42 -10.58 -19.70
N VAL A 126 -14.61 -10.38 -20.24
CA VAL A 126 -15.77 -11.25 -20.03
C VAL A 126 -15.94 -12.15 -21.27
N PRO A 127 -15.61 -13.43 -21.19
CA PRO A 127 -15.78 -14.35 -22.32
C PRO A 127 -17.26 -14.65 -22.53
N GLN A 128 -17.75 -14.44 -23.75
CA GLN A 128 -19.14 -14.73 -24.10
C GLN A 128 -19.28 -16.18 -24.59
N GLY A 129 -20.40 -16.82 -24.20
CA GLY A 129 -20.72 -18.19 -24.64
C GLY A 129 -19.92 -19.31 -23.94
N TRP A 130 -19.14 -18.98 -22.92
CA TRP A 130 -18.40 -19.97 -22.14
C TRP A 130 -19.25 -20.56 -21.01
N SER A 131 -18.97 -21.81 -20.66
CA SER A 131 -19.58 -22.42 -19.48
C SER A 131 -19.00 -21.80 -18.19
N ILE A 132 -19.75 -21.87 -17.09
CA ILE A 132 -19.30 -21.39 -15.76
C ILE A 132 -17.96 -22.00 -15.37
N GLU A 133 -17.75 -23.28 -15.69
CA GLU A 133 -16.50 -23.99 -15.38
C GLU A 133 -15.32 -23.43 -16.18
N GLN A 134 -15.51 -23.17 -17.49
CA GLN A 134 -14.48 -22.54 -18.33
C GLN A 134 -14.15 -21.13 -17.85
N MET A 135 -15.15 -20.32 -17.51
CA MET A 135 -14.96 -18.98 -16.94
C MET A 135 -14.19 -19.04 -15.61
N THR A 136 -14.52 -19.98 -14.75
CA THR A 136 -13.86 -20.17 -13.46
C THR A 136 -12.40 -20.60 -13.64
N LEU A 137 -12.14 -21.57 -14.53
CA LEU A 137 -10.78 -22.03 -14.82
C LEU A 137 -9.91 -20.93 -15.42
N PHE A 138 -10.45 -20.16 -16.36
CA PHE A 138 -9.78 -19.00 -16.95
C PHE A 138 -9.41 -17.98 -15.89
N ARG A 139 -10.35 -17.71 -14.97
CA ARG A 139 -10.13 -16.79 -13.85
C ARG A 139 -8.99 -17.25 -12.94
N TYR A 140 -8.96 -18.53 -12.58
CA TYR A 140 -7.89 -19.11 -11.77
C TYR A 140 -6.55 -19.01 -12.50
N GLY A 141 -6.51 -19.29 -13.80
CA GLY A 141 -5.31 -19.17 -14.62
C GLY A 141 -4.73 -17.74 -14.60
N ILE A 142 -5.58 -16.74 -14.83
CA ILE A 142 -5.17 -15.32 -14.79
C ILE A 142 -4.66 -14.96 -13.39
N ALA A 143 -5.36 -15.34 -12.33
CA ALA A 143 -4.98 -15.04 -10.96
C ALA A 143 -3.62 -15.68 -10.58
N CYS A 144 -3.38 -16.91 -11.00
CA CYS A 144 -2.09 -17.60 -10.80
C CYS A 144 -0.97 -16.88 -11.57
N CYS A 145 -1.17 -16.54 -12.83
CA CYS A 145 -0.18 -15.81 -13.62
C CYS A 145 0.10 -14.42 -13.01
N GLN A 146 -0.94 -13.69 -12.60
CA GLN A 146 -0.77 -12.41 -11.91
C GLN A 146 0.05 -12.57 -10.62
N THR A 147 -0.19 -13.60 -9.82
CA THR A 147 0.58 -13.87 -8.60
C THR A 147 2.06 -14.02 -8.89
N VAL A 148 2.42 -14.76 -9.95
CA VAL A 148 3.82 -14.95 -10.37
C VAL A 148 4.45 -13.64 -10.85
N PHE A 149 3.85 -12.98 -11.83
CA PHE A 149 4.44 -11.77 -12.42
C PHE A 149 4.45 -10.58 -11.45
N ASN A 150 3.44 -10.45 -10.60
CA ASN A 150 3.40 -9.40 -9.58
C ASN A 150 4.49 -9.59 -8.51
N ALA A 151 4.89 -10.80 -8.16
CA ALA A 151 5.98 -11.04 -7.23
C ALA A 151 7.31 -10.45 -7.76
N PHE A 152 7.60 -10.62 -9.03
CA PHE A 152 8.77 -10.02 -9.68
C PHE A 152 8.60 -8.52 -9.93
N ASN A 153 7.44 -8.08 -10.39
CA ASN A 153 7.15 -6.66 -10.61
C ASN A 153 7.27 -5.84 -9.32
N ASN A 154 6.79 -6.39 -8.19
CA ASN A 154 6.92 -5.76 -6.88
C ASN A 154 8.37 -5.62 -6.41
N ALA A 155 9.27 -6.51 -6.86
CA ALA A 155 10.70 -6.34 -6.61
C ALA A 155 11.24 -5.05 -7.25
N GLY A 156 10.70 -4.64 -8.40
CA GLY A 156 11.02 -3.36 -9.04
C GLY A 156 10.77 -2.15 -8.15
N GLN A 157 9.79 -2.21 -7.23
CA GLN A 157 9.50 -1.13 -6.27
C GLN A 157 10.68 -0.83 -5.34
N ASN A 158 11.57 -1.80 -5.10
CA ASN A 158 12.77 -1.61 -4.29
C ASN A 158 13.80 -0.66 -4.95
N VAL A 159 13.65 -0.30 -6.22
CA VAL A 159 14.45 0.75 -6.87
C VAL A 159 14.38 2.06 -6.07
N ALA A 160 13.21 2.40 -5.51
CA ALA A 160 13.02 3.58 -4.68
C ALA A 160 13.94 3.59 -3.43
N GLN A 161 14.33 2.42 -2.93
CA GLN A 161 15.19 2.28 -1.74
C GLN A 161 16.69 2.39 -2.07
N VAL A 162 17.07 2.06 -3.31
CA VAL A 162 18.48 1.97 -3.74
C VAL A 162 18.90 3.08 -4.73
N ILE A 163 17.99 4.01 -5.03
CA ILE A 163 18.21 5.07 -6.03
C ILE A 163 19.19 6.14 -5.56
N SER A 164 19.26 6.43 -4.26
CA SER A 164 20.20 7.43 -3.69
C SER A 164 20.78 6.98 -2.36
N PRO A 165 22.08 7.24 -2.11
CA PRO A 165 22.69 7.09 -0.79
C PRO A 165 22.33 8.24 0.19
N ASN A 166 21.89 9.40 -0.32
CA ASN A 166 21.62 10.60 0.47
C ASN A 166 20.33 10.46 1.29
N PRO A 167 20.36 10.55 2.64
CA PRO A 167 19.19 10.42 3.51
C PRO A 167 18.08 11.46 3.23
N LYS A 168 18.45 12.69 2.85
CA LYS A 168 17.49 13.75 2.51
C LYS A 168 16.72 13.42 1.24
N GLU A 169 17.43 12.94 0.20
CA GLU A 169 16.80 12.49 -1.04
C GLU A 169 15.90 11.27 -0.80
N LYS A 170 16.32 10.30 0.05
CA LYS A 170 15.47 9.15 0.42
C LYS A 170 14.15 9.57 1.06
N LYS A 171 14.16 10.55 1.98
CA LYS A 171 12.93 11.11 2.56
C LYS A 171 12.04 11.76 1.50
N THR A 172 12.64 12.48 0.56
CA THR A 172 11.90 13.07 -0.58
C THR A 172 11.30 11.99 -1.46
N VAL A 173 12.07 10.94 -1.81
CA VAL A 173 11.58 9.77 -2.56
C VAL A 173 10.41 9.11 -1.82
N ALA A 174 10.53 8.86 -0.51
CA ALA A 174 9.47 8.25 0.29
C ALA A 174 8.18 9.10 0.27
N THR A 175 8.30 10.43 0.40
CA THR A 175 7.16 11.35 0.32
C THR A 175 6.51 11.31 -1.07
N MET A 176 7.30 11.43 -2.14
CA MET A 176 6.80 11.38 -3.51
C MET A 176 6.18 10.02 -3.85
N TRP A 177 6.77 8.94 -3.36
CA TRP A 177 6.26 7.57 -3.49
C TRP A 177 4.88 7.40 -2.85
N GLN A 178 4.70 7.99 -1.65
CA GLN A 178 3.42 7.96 -0.96
C GLN A 178 2.35 8.82 -1.64
N LEU A 179 2.71 10.03 -2.11
CA LEU A 179 1.79 10.87 -2.88
C LEU A 179 1.36 10.17 -4.18
N SER A 180 2.29 9.53 -4.87
CA SER A 180 2.02 8.76 -6.09
C SER A 180 1.07 7.57 -5.84
N TYR A 181 1.17 6.93 -4.67
CA TYR A 181 0.24 5.91 -4.24
C TYR A 181 -1.21 6.44 -4.21
N TYR A 182 -1.43 7.60 -3.58
CA TYR A 182 -2.79 8.18 -3.51
C TYR A 182 -3.32 8.64 -4.85
N ILE A 183 -2.46 9.20 -5.71
CA ILE A 183 -2.85 9.57 -7.07
C ILE A 183 -3.31 8.31 -7.83
N GLY A 184 -2.54 7.24 -7.78
CA GLY A 184 -2.90 5.98 -8.43
C GLY A 184 -4.17 5.33 -7.85
N TYR A 185 -4.31 5.36 -6.52
CA TYR A 185 -5.50 4.89 -5.83
C TYR A 185 -6.75 5.68 -6.24
N GLY A 186 -6.67 7.02 -6.20
CA GLY A 186 -7.76 7.91 -6.57
C GLY A 186 -8.13 7.83 -8.05
N SER A 187 -7.15 7.57 -8.94
CA SER A 187 -7.38 7.46 -10.39
C SER A 187 -8.41 6.40 -10.76
N ALA A 188 -8.47 5.28 -10.02
CA ALA A 188 -9.46 4.23 -10.25
C ALA A 188 -10.89 4.73 -9.96
N TYR A 189 -11.08 5.43 -8.86
CA TYR A 189 -12.40 5.95 -8.45
C TYR A 189 -12.84 7.15 -9.31
N ILE A 190 -11.89 8.04 -9.63
CA ILE A 190 -12.16 9.16 -10.54
C ILE A 190 -12.52 8.63 -11.92
N GLY A 191 -11.80 7.62 -12.40
CA GLY A 191 -12.06 6.99 -13.69
C GLY A 191 -13.46 6.38 -13.78
N THR A 192 -13.90 5.63 -12.77
CA THR A 192 -15.25 5.06 -12.72
C THR A 192 -16.32 6.15 -12.70
N PHE A 193 -16.12 7.19 -11.89
CA PHE A 193 -17.04 8.32 -11.78
C PHE A 193 -17.15 9.09 -13.10
N VAL A 194 -16.01 9.47 -13.70
CA VAL A 194 -15.98 10.23 -14.96
C VAL A 194 -16.62 9.43 -16.09
N TYR A 195 -16.31 8.12 -16.19
CA TYR A 195 -16.91 7.29 -17.23
C TYR A 195 -18.44 7.21 -17.06
N GLY A 196 -18.92 7.04 -15.82
CA GLY A 196 -20.35 7.01 -15.51
C GLY A 196 -21.13 8.30 -15.80
N LEU A 197 -20.43 9.45 -16.02
CA LEU A 197 -21.07 10.69 -16.49
C LEU A 197 -21.41 10.66 -18.00
N PHE A 198 -20.74 9.79 -18.77
CA PHE A 198 -20.86 9.76 -20.23
C PHE A 198 -21.54 8.49 -20.74
N SER A 199 -21.54 7.40 -19.97
CA SER A 199 -22.07 6.11 -20.38
C SER A 199 -22.49 5.27 -19.18
N ASP A 200 -23.61 4.56 -19.34
CA ASP A 200 -24.11 3.58 -18.36
C ASP A 200 -23.57 2.16 -18.63
N ASP A 201 -22.80 1.96 -19.70
CA ASP A 201 -22.19 0.66 -20.04
C ASP A 201 -21.04 0.34 -19.08
N LYS A 202 -21.36 -0.40 -18.01
CA LYS A 202 -20.39 -0.83 -17.00
C LYS A 202 -19.30 -1.76 -17.56
N ASN A 203 -19.61 -2.60 -18.55
CA ASN A 203 -18.64 -3.52 -19.12
C ASN A 203 -17.56 -2.75 -19.90
N ALA A 204 -17.99 -1.84 -20.77
CA ALA A 204 -17.07 -0.94 -21.48
C ALA A 204 -16.28 -0.05 -20.51
N MET A 205 -16.88 0.38 -19.42
CA MET A 205 -16.21 1.14 -18.34
C MET A 205 -15.03 0.37 -17.74
N TYR A 206 -15.28 -0.84 -17.24
CA TYR A 206 -14.20 -1.63 -16.62
C TYR A 206 -13.10 -2.01 -17.62
N MET A 207 -13.46 -2.36 -18.86
CA MET A 207 -12.51 -2.67 -19.92
C MET A 207 -11.62 -1.46 -20.27
N THR A 208 -12.22 -0.28 -20.44
CA THR A 208 -11.50 0.96 -20.76
C THR A 208 -10.56 1.34 -19.62
N LEU A 209 -11.05 1.31 -18.38
CA LEU A 209 -10.22 1.61 -17.21
C LEU A 209 -9.08 0.60 -17.02
N ALA A 210 -9.34 -0.69 -17.25
CA ALA A 210 -8.32 -1.72 -17.20
C ALA A 210 -7.22 -1.48 -18.24
N PHE A 211 -7.61 -1.13 -19.47
CA PHE A 211 -6.67 -0.82 -20.54
C PHE A 211 -5.81 0.43 -20.20
N VAL A 212 -6.44 1.51 -19.74
CA VAL A 212 -5.74 2.74 -19.35
C VAL A 212 -4.79 2.46 -18.17
N ALA A 213 -5.26 1.77 -17.14
CA ALA A 213 -4.43 1.43 -15.98
C ALA A 213 -3.25 0.54 -16.35
N ALA A 214 -3.48 -0.47 -17.21
CA ALA A 214 -2.44 -1.35 -17.71
C ALA A 214 -1.39 -0.59 -18.55
N LEU A 215 -1.86 0.35 -19.41
CA LEU A 215 -0.98 1.19 -20.23
C LEU A 215 -0.11 2.11 -19.36
N VAL A 216 -0.69 2.79 -18.38
CA VAL A 216 0.04 3.67 -17.46
C VAL A 216 1.05 2.86 -16.62
N THR A 217 0.65 1.66 -16.17
CA THR A 217 1.55 0.75 -15.44
C THR A 217 2.72 0.30 -16.31
N MET A 218 2.45 -0.15 -17.52
CA MET A 218 3.48 -0.60 -18.46
C MET A 218 4.45 0.53 -18.79
N PHE A 219 3.93 1.71 -19.15
CA PHE A 219 4.75 2.88 -19.45
C PHE A 219 5.59 3.32 -18.25
N GLY A 220 4.98 3.44 -17.06
CA GLY A 220 5.69 3.80 -15.83
C GLY A 220 6.79 2.80 -15.47
N ASN A 221 6.52 1.50 -15.57
CA ASN A 221 7.49 0.43 -15.32
C ASN A 221 8.65 0.49 -16.31
N LEU A 222 8.38 0.67 -17.60
CA LEU A 222 9.42 0.81 -18.63
C LEU A 222 10.27 2.06 -18.40
N MET A 223 9.66 3.22 -18.12
CA MET A 223 10.37 4.45 -17.83
C MET A 223 11.27 4.31 -16.59
N CYS A 224 10.75 3.76 -15.50
CA CYS A 224 11.52 3.51 -14.29
C CYS A 224 12.65 2.50 -14.52
N GLY A 225 12.36 1.38 -15.19
CA GLY A 225 13.34 0.33 -15.45
C GLY A 225 14.48 0.76 -16.38
N LEU A 226 14.22 1.63 -17.36
CA LEU A 226 15.22 2.08 -18.33
C LEU A 226 16.03 3.28 -17.83
N PHE A 227 15.40 4.24 -17.16
CA PHE A 227 16.01 5.54 -16.86
C PHE A 227 16.46 5.70 -15.41
N CYS A 228 15.82 5.07 -14.42
CA CYS A 228 16.30 5.14 -13.04
C CYS A 228 17.56 4.32 -12.84
N LYS A 229 18.52 4.84 -12.05
CA LYS A 229 19.78 4.16 -11.77
C LYS A 229 19.83 3.70 -10.32
N GLU A 230 20.21 2.43 -10.11
CA GLU A 230 20.53 1.89 -8.79
C GLU A 230 21.92 2.37 -8.38
N ARG A 231 22.01 3.23 -7.35
CA ARG A 231 23.28 3.86 -6.92
C ARG A 231 23.83 3.24 -5.65
N ILE A 232 23.02 2.47 -4.91
CA ILE A 232 23.50 1.74 -3.75
C ILE A 232 23.87 0.34 -4.20
N GLU A 233 25.18 0.06 -4.19
CA GLU A 233 25.68 -1.28 -4.45
C GLU A 233 25.40 -2.19 -3.25
N LEU A 234 24.63 -3.23 -3.48
CA LEU A 234 24.40 -4.28 -2.48
C LEU A 234 25.54 -5.30 -2.55
N PRO A 235 26.10 -5.73 -1.41
CA PRO A 235 27.20 -6.67 -1.40
C PRO A 235 26.86 -7.98 -2.11
N LYS A 236 27.83 -8.54 -2.86
CA LYS A 236 27.71 -9.88 -3.44
C LYS A 236 27.95 -10.89 -2.33
N LYS A 237 26.90 -11.50 -1.79
CA LYS A 237 27.03 -12.67 -0.94
C LYS A 237 26.96 -13.93 -1.80
N ASP A 238 28.09 -14.62 -1.97
CA ASP A 238 28.19 -15.84 -2.77
C ASP A 238 27.45 -17.05 -2.16
N LYS A 239 27.19 -17.04 -0.85
CA LYS A 239 26.50 -18.12 -0.14
C LYS A 239 25.62 -17.56 0.98
N ILE A 240 24.37 -17.24 0.66
CA ILE A 240 23.37 -16.96 1.70
C ILE A 240 22.96 -18.31 2.29
N LYS A 241 23.34 -18.57 3.53
CA LYS A 241 22.73 -19.65 4.35
C LYS A 241 21.35 -19.18 4.82
N ILE A 242 20.42 -19.15 3.88
CA ILE A 242 19.07 -18.55 4.02
C ILE A 242 18.39 -18.99 5.32
N SER A 243 18.51 -20.27 5.70
CA SER A 243 17.77 -20.80 6.85
C SER A 243 18.22 -20.21 8.19
N ARG A 244 19.52 -20.03 8.41
CA ARG A 244 20.03 -19.55 9.71
C ARG A 244 19.94 -18.03 9.85
N GLU A 245 20.18 -17.30 8.76
CA GLU A 245 20.16 -15.83 8.75
C GLU A 245 18.72 -15.29 8.82
N LEU A 246 17.73 -15.97 8.20
CA LEU A 246 16.33 -15.63 8.28
C LEU A 246 15.78 -15.61 9.70
N PHE A 247 16.16 -16.61 10.52
CA PHE A 247 15.68 -16.71 11.91
C PHE A 247 16.56 -15.92 12.89
N ALA A 248 17.79 -15.57 12.53
CA ALA A 248 18.68 -14.80 13.40
C ALA A 248 18.16 -13.39 13.70
N LEU A 249 17.37 -12.79 12.80
CA LEU A 249 16.76 -11.49 12.98
C LEU A 249 15.73 -11.45 14.11
N PHE A 250 15.08 -12.57 14.41
CA PHE A 250 14.06 -12.65 15.47
C PHE A 250 14.62 -12.47 16.89
N LYS A 251 15.94 -12.44 17.06
CA LYS A 251 16.55 -12.10 18.35
C LYS A 251 16.47 -10.58 18.65
N TYR A 252 16.33 -9.73 17.63
CA TYR A 252 16.35 -8.29 17.80
C TYR A 252 14.95 -7.77 18.16
N LYS A 253 14.81 -7.17 19.34
CA LYS A 253 13.53 -6.66 19.84
C LYS A 253 12.89 -5.62 18.90
N ASN A 254 13.69 -4.71 18.34
CA ASN A 254 13.20 -3.67 17.43
C ASN A 254 12.76 -4.23 16.07
N TYR A 255 13.39 -5.33 15.62
CA TYR A 255 12.93 -6.06 14.44
C TYR A 255 11.56 -6.67 14.69
N LEU A 256 11.35 -7.33 15.83
CA LEU A 256 10.05 -7.89 16.20
C LEU A 256 8.99 -6.79 16.34
N ALA A 257 9.31 -5.66 16.96
CA ALA A 257 8.41 -4.52 17.08
C ALA A 257 7.91 -4.06 15.70
N TYR A 258 8.83 -3.92 14.74
CA TYR A 258 8.48 -3.55 13.36
C TYR A 258 7.56 -4.59 12.71
N GLN A 259 7.87 -5.89 12.85
CA GLN A 259 7.03 -6.94 12.25
C GLN A 259 5.63 -6.99 12.88
N PHE A 260 5.51 -6.86 14.18
CA PHE A 260 4.21 -6.76 14.86
C PHE A 260 3.39 -5.55 14.41
N MET A 261 4.04 -4.41 14.15
CA MET A 261 3.38 -3.24 13.58
C MET A 261 2.85 -3.52 12.18
N GLN A 262 3.62 -4.21 11.33
CA GLN A 262 3.17 -4.57 9.99
C GLN A 262 1.99 -5.55 10.05
N TRP A 263 2.03 -6.54 10.94
CA TRP A 263 0.92 -7.48 11.14
C TRP A 263 -0.34 -6.81 11.67
N ALA A 264 -0.20 -5.78 12.51
CA ALA A 264 -1.34 -4.99 13.00
C ALA A 264 -2.13 -4.32 11.85
N ASN A 265 -1.49 -4.05 10.69
CA ASN A 265 -2.18 -3.56 9.50
C ASN A 265 -3.28 -4.49 8.98
N THR A 266 -3.22 -5.78 9.30
CA THR A 266 -4.24 -6.75 8.89
C THR A 266 -5.63 -6.40 9.42
N PHE A 267 -5.72 -5.72 10.56
CA PHE A 267 -6.99 -5.27 11.13
C PHE A 267 -7.59 -4.07 10.38
N ALA A 268 -6.79 -3.32 9.63
CA ALA A 268 -7.25 -2.18 8.86
C ALA A 268 -7.82 -2.62 7.49
N ALA A 269 -9.03 -3.12 7.46
CA ALA A 269 -9.70 -3.58 6.23
C ALA A 269 -10.56 -2.48 5.56
N ILE A 270 -10.15 -1.21 5.69
CA ILE A 270 -10.93 -0.03 5.27
C ILE A 270 -11.47 -0.14 3.83
N GLY A 271 -10.62 -0.52 2.87
CA GLY A 271 -11.00 -0.52 1.46
C GLY A 271 -12.19 -1.43 1.15
N LYS A 272 -12.26 -2.60 1.77
CA LYS A 272 -13.31 -3.59 1.48
C LYS A 272 -14.66 -3.21 2.10
N PHE A 273 -14.69 -2.91 3.39
CA PHE A 273 -15.96 -2.54 4.07
C PHE A 273 -16.50 -1.21 3.57
N THR A 274 -15.64 -0.25 3.21
CA THR A 274 -16.08 1.01 2.57
C THR A 274 -16.82 0.73 1.27
N THR A 275 -16.36 -0.20 0.44
CA THR A 275 -17.03 -0.56 -0.82
C THR A 275 -18.43 -1.10 -0.58
N TYR A 276 -18.62 -1.96 0.42
CA TYR A 276 -19.96 -2.47 0.79
C TYR A 276 -20.87 -1.37 1.36
N LEU A 277 -20.34 -0.49 2.23
CA LEU A 277 -21.08 0.63 2.76
C LEU A 277 -21.56 1.55 1.63
N VAL A 278 -20.68 1.89 0.70
CA VAL A 278 -21.00 2.72 -0.46
C VAL A 278 -22.06 2.07 -1.35
N ALA A 279 -21.92 0.77 -1.63
CA ALA A 279 -22.84 0.05 -2.49
C ALA A 279 -24.29 0.11 -2.02
N ILE A 280 -24.51 0.06 -0.70
CA ILE A 280 -25.86 0.10 -0.11
C ILE A 280 -26.37 1.52 0.22
N THR A 281 -25.48 2.53 0.24
CA THR A 281 -25.88 3.92 0.60
C THR A 281 -26.11 4.80 -0.62
N VAL A 282 -25.06 5.00 -1.42
CA VAL A 282 -25.08 5.91 -2.58
C VAL A 282 -25.01 5.18 -3.92
N GLY A 283 -24.80 3.88 -3.91
CA GLY A 283 -24.59 3.05 -5.08
C GLY A 283 -23.12 2.99 -5.54
N SER A 284 -22.74 1.89 -6.16
CA SER A 284 -21.35 1.61 -6.56
C SER A 284 -20.78 2.62 -7.57
N SER A 285 -21.62 3.19 -8.45
CA SER A 285 -21.22 4.22 -9.41
C SER A 285 -20.88 5.58 -8.75
N LYS A 286 -21.44 5.87 -7.57
CA LYS A 286 -21.22 7.12 -6.82
C LYS A 286 -20.20 6.96 -5.70
N ASN A 287 -19.38 5.93 -5.75
CA ASN A 287 -18.38 5.60 -4.73
C ASN A 287 -17.43 6.78 -4.39
N LEU A 288 -17.15 7.61 -5.37
CA LEU A 288 -16.29 8.78 -5.19
C LEU A 288 -16.85 9.76 -4.13
N LEU A 289 -18.16 9.95 -4.06
CA LEU A 289 -18.77 10.91 -3.14
C LEU A 289 -18.46 10.60 -1.67
N LEU A 290 -18.46 9.30 -1.29
CA LEU A 290 -18.17 8.90 0.08
C LEU A 290 -16.65 8.85 0.35
N THR A 291 -15.82 8.61 -0.68
CA THR A 291 -14.37 8.48 -0.51
C THR A 291 -13.61 9.80 -0.60
N ILE A 292 -14.17 10.84 -1.26
CA ILE A 292 -13.52 12.17 -1.38
C ILE A 292 -13.11 12.75 -0.02
N PRO A 293 -13.98 12.82 1.01
CA PRO A 293 -13.61 13.45 2.27
C PRO A 293 -12.38 12.81 2.92
N THR A 294 -12.32 11.48 2.98
CA THR A 294 -11.16 10.78 3.51
C THR A 294 -9.93 10.93 2.63
N ALA A 295 -10.07 10.91 1.30
CA ALA A 295 -8.95 11.09 0.38
C ALA A 295 -8.34 12.49 0.52
N VAL A 296 -9.17 13.54 0.53
CA VAL A 296 -8.72 14.93 0.76
C VAL A 296 -8.10 15.07 2.15
N GLY A 297 -8.74 14.51 3.17
CA GLY A 297 -8.21 14.46 4.53
C GLY A 297 -6.83 13.81 4.59
N THR A 298 -6.64 12.69 3.90
CA THR A 298 -5.36 11.98 3.84
C THR A 298 -4.26 12.83 3.18
N VAL A 299 -4.57 13.53 2.09
CA VAL A 299 -3.61 14.46 1.46
C VAL A 299 -3.24 15.59 2.42
N VAL A 300 -4.22 16.19 3.09
CA VAL A 300 -3.97 17.23 4.11
C VAL A 300 -3.12 16.68 5.26
N GLY A 301 -3.42 15.47 5.74
CA GLY A 301 -2.64 14.78 6.76
C GLY A 301 -1.18 14.56 6.34
N ASN A 302 -0.93 14.18 5.10
CA ASN A 302 0.43 14.07 4.54
C ASN A 302 1.17 15.40 4.53
N LEU A 303 0.50 16.49 4.11
CA LEU A 303 1.09 17.83 4.12
C LEU A 303 1.42 18.30 5.54
N ILE A 304 0.54 18.04 6.51
CA ILE A 304 0.77 18.30 7.92
C ILE A 304 1.98 17.50 8.41
N THR A 305 2.04 16.21 8.10
CA THR A 305 3.16 15.33 8.49
C THR A 305 4.48 15.80 7.90
N THR A 306 4.51 16.26 6.66
CA THR A 306 5.71 16.83 6.03
C THR A 306 6.26 18.05 6.81
N LYS A 307 5.37 18.86 7.38
CA LYS A 307 5.76 19.99 8.24
C LYS A 307 6.19 19.51 9.65
N LEU A 308 5.41 18.60 10.24
CA LEU A 308 5.68 18.08 11.60
C LEU A 308 6.96 17.23 11.65
N SER A 309 7.32 16.51 10.61
CA SER A 309 8.54 15.69 10.55
C SER A 309 9.84 16.49 10.57
N LYS A 310 9.76 17.84 10.47
CA LYS A 310 10.91 18.73 10.75
C LYS A 310 11.20 18.90 12.23
N LYS A 311 10.21 18.67 13.09
CA LYS A 311 10.29 18.91 14.55
C LYS A 311 10.16 17.61 15.36
N TYR A 312 9.38 16.67 14.87
CA TYR A 312 9.07 15.42 15.57
C TYR A 312 9.61 14.21 14.80
N GLU A 313 10.05 13.21 15.52
CA GLU A 313 10.47 11.94 14.93
C GLU A 313 9.29 11.14 14.40
N PRO A 314 9.49 10.30 13.35
CA PRO A 314 8.45 9.44 12.83
C PRO A 314 7.79 8.53 13.87
N THR A 315 8.56 8.03 14.83
CA THR A 315 8.07 7.20 15.93
C THR A 315 7.12 7.96 16.85
N GLN A 316 7.40 9.25 17.14
CA GLN A 316 6.53 10.11 17.95
C GLN A 316 5.20 10.39 17.23
N LEU A 317 5.25 10.65 15.92
CA LEU A 317 4.05 10.88 15.11
C LEU A 317 3.20 9.62 15.01
N LEU A 318 3.83 8.44 14.88
CA LEU A 318 3.12 7.15 14.89
C LEU A 318 2.48 6.85 16.24
N LYS A 319 3.17 7.13 17.35
CA LYS A 319 2.60 7.01 18.71
C LYS A 319 1.40 7.92 18.92
N PHE A 320 1.40 9.11 18.33
CA PHE A 320 0.29 10.06 18.38
C PHE A 320 -0.89 9.61 17.49
N SER A 321 -0.60 9.03 16.33
CA SER A 321 -1.64 8.65 15.35
C SER A 321 -2.63 7.61 15.87
N GLY A 322 -2.22 6.73 16.80
CA GLY A 322 -3.09 5.72 17.40
C GLY A 322 -4.24 6.31 18.23
N PRO A 323 -3.96 7.09 19.30
CA PRO A 323 -5.00 7.80 20.05
C PRO A 323 -5.85 8.72 19.19
N TYR A 324 -5.26 9.45 18.25
CA TYR A 324 -6.00 10.31 17.32
C TYR A 324 -7.02 9.51 16.49
N ALA A 325 -6.60 8.39 15.90
CA ALA A 325 -7.50 7.53 15.11
C ALA A 325 -8.64 6.97 15.97
N MET A 326 -8.38 6.57 17.22
CA MET A 326 -9.40 6.08 18.13
C MET A 326 -10.42 7.16 18.50
N ILE A 327 -9.95 8.36 18.85
CA ILE A 327 -10.83 9.49 19.19
C ILE A 327 -11.68 9.89 17.98
N SER A 328 -11.08 10.08 16.81
CA SER A 328 -11.80 10.50 15.60
C SER A 328 -12.82 9.46 15.14
N ALA A 329 -12.50 8.16 15.23
CA ALA A 329 -13.42 7.07 14.95
C ALA A 329 -14.61 7.05 15.92
N THR A 330 -14.34 7.21 17.23
CA THR A 330 -15.37 7.18 18.27
C THR A 330 -16.33 8.38 18.13
N VAL A 331 -15.79 9.58 17.89
CA VAL A 331 -16.62 10.78 17.70
C VAL A 331 -17.50 10.64 16.45
N LEU A 332 -16.92 10.24 15.32
CA LEU A 332 -17.70 10.06 14.09
C LEU A 332 -18.77 8.98 14.23
N PHE A 333 -18.42 7.83 14.80
CA PHE A 333 -19.36 6.75 15.04
C PHE A 333 -20.48 7.19 16.00
N GLY A 334 -20.15 7.91 17.07
CA GLY A 334 -21.11 8.43 18.05
C GLY A 334 -22.13 9.37 17.42
N ILE A 335 -21.70 10.26 16.53
CA ILE A 335 -22.59 11.16 15.78
C ILE A 335 -23.54 10.34 14.89
N CYS A 336 -23.00 9.42 14.08
CA CYS A 336 -23.82 8.59 13.20
C CYS A 336 -24.79 7.68 13.96
N PHE A 337 -24.36 7.14 15.11
CA PHE A 337 -25.20 6.35 15.98
C PHE A 337 -26.37 7.17 16.55
N PHE A 338 -26.08 8.39 17.04
CA PHE A 338 -27.12 9.29 17.55
C PHE A 338 -28.12 9.67 16.47
N GLU A 339 -27.65 10.05 15.27
CA GLU A 339 -28.51 10.36 14.12
C GLU A 339 -29.41 9.19 13.75
N ALA A 340 -28.86 7.97 13.73
CA ALA A 340 -29.63 6.76 13.45
C ALA A 340 -30.74 6.49 14.52
N GLN A 341 -30.47 6.78 15.80
CA GLN A 341 -31.46 6.62 16.88
C GLN A 341 -32.67 7.58 16.74
N ILE A 342 -32.43 8.77 16.19
CA ILE A 342 -33.53 9.74 15.93
C ILE A 342 -34.15 9.57 14.54
N GLY A 343 -33.84 8.48 13.83
CA GLY A 343 -34.40 8.14 12.53
C GLY A 343 -33.82 8.91 11.34
N LEU A 344 -32.70 9.61 11.53
CA LEU A 344 -32.01 10.34 10.46
C LEU A 344 -30.95 9.42 9.76
N ARG A 345 -30.77 9.67 8.47
CA ARG A 345 -29.74 8.99 7.68
C ARG A 345 -28.49 9.88 7.63
N PHE A 346 -27.41 9.45 8.27
CA PHE A 346 -26.16 10.24 8.44
C PHE A 346 -25.43 10.57 7.13
N PHE A 347 -25.78 9.95 6.02
CA PHE A 347 -25.20 10.23 4.70
C PHE A 347 -26.14 11.00 3.75
N GLU A 348 -27.34 11.38 4.20
CA GLU A 348 -28.33 12.09 3.40
C GLU A 348 -28.74 13.43 4.06
N GLY A 349 -29.14 14.39 3.23
CA GLY A 349 -29.62 15.69 3.71
C GLY A 349 -28.55 16.57 4.36
N TRP A 350 -29.00 17.53 5.18
CA TRP A 350 -28.09 18.47 5.87
C TRP A 350 -27.17 17.80 6.90
N ASN A 351 -27.59 16.68 7.48
CA ASN A 351 -26.82 15.94 8.46
C ASN A 351 -25.53 15.36 7.87
N SER A 352 -25.53 15.04 6.57
CA SER A 352 -24.38 14.50 5.88
C SER A 352 -23.14 15.43 5.96
N ILE A 353 -23.32 16.73 6.22
CA ILE A 353 -22.23 17.69 6.39
C ILE A 353 -21.36 17.31 7.60
N PHE A 354 -22.01 16.95 8.72
CA PHE A 354 -21.27 16.49 9.91
C PHE A 354 -20.54 15.18 9.64
N PHE A 355 -21.21 14.22 9.02
CA PHE A 355 -20.58 12.97 8.60
C PHE A 355 -19.34 13.22 7.73
N TYR A 356 -19.46 14.00 6.67
CA TYR A 356 -18.35 14.28 5.75
C TYR A 356 -17.21 15.07 6.41
N PHE A 357 -17.54 16.01 7.30
CA PHE A 357 -16.54 16.77 8.04
C PHE A 357 -15.72 15.89 8.98
N PHE A 358 -16.37 15.06 9.81
CA PHE A 358 -15.65 14.17 10.72
C PHE A 358 -14.96 13.01 9.99
N TYR A 359 -15.50 12.58 8.85
CA TYR A 359 -14.87 11.59 7.99
C TYR A 359 -13.62 12.16 7.30
N PHE A 360 -13.62 13.45 6.96
CA PHE A 360 -12.43 14.18 6.53
C PHE A 360 -11.36 14.23 7.66
N LEU A 361 -11.74 14.58 8.89
CA LEU A 361 -10.81 14.57 10.03
C LEU A 361 -10.22 13.18 10.29
N PHE A 362 -11.02 12.13 10.17
CA PHE A 362 -10.53 10.76 10.22
C PHE A 362 -9.50 10.49 9.13
N GLY A 363 -9.74 10.98 7.91
CA GLY A 363 -8.81 10.93 6.79
C GLY A 363 -7.48 11.64 7.08
N VAL A 364 -7.50 12.79 7.76
CA VAL A 364 -6.27 13.49 8.19
C VAL A 364 -5.40 12.56 9.05
N GLY A 365 -6.00 11.81 9.97
CA GLY A 365 -5.30 10.81 10.78
C GLY A 365 -4.67 9.70 9.94
N ILE A 366 -5.35 9.26 8.87
CA ILE A 366 -4.81 8.29 7.91
C ILE A 366 -3.52 8.83 7.28
N GLY A 367 -3.55 10.07 6.77
CA GLY A 367 -2.38 10.68 6.15
C GLY A 367 -1.19 10.84 7.12
N ILE A 368 -1.45 11.29 8.34
CA ILE A 368 -0.40 11.40 9.37
C ILE A 368 0.27 10.05 9.60
N GLN A 369 -0.51 9.02 9.79
CA GLN A 369 -0.01 7.67 10.07
C GLN A 369 0.78 7.08 8.90
N GLU A 370 0.25 7.15 7.68
CA GLU A 370 0.86 6.47 6.54
C GLU A 370 2.18 7.11 6.11
N LEU A 371 2.26 8.45 6.08
CA LEU A 371 3.52 9.11 5.75
C LEU A 371 4.56 8.93 6.86
N SER A 372 4.14 8.98 8.13
CA SER A 372 5.03 8.70 9.26
C SER A 372 5.55 7.27 9.23
N ASN A 373 4.72 6.30 8.87
CA ASN A 373 5.12 4.91 8.68
C ASN A 373 6.10 4.74 7.51
N SER A 374 5.91 5.49 6.42
CA SER A 374 6.84 5.49 5.29
C SER A 374 8.23 6.02 5.69
N HIS A 375 8.28 7.12 6.48
CA HIS A 375 9.53 7.64 7.02
C HIS A 375 10.17 6.67 8.02
N PHE A 376 9.39 6.04 8.88
CA PHE A 376 9.86 5.05 9.84
C PHE A 376 10.45 3.81 9.16
N ASN A 377 9.89 3.37 8.04
CA ASN A 377 10.44 2.25 7.26
C ASN A 377 11.87 2.53 6.79
N VAL A 378 12.19 3.77 6.39
CA VAL A 378 13.55 4.15 5.99
C VAL A 378 14.53 4.03 7.17
N GLU A 379 14.11 4.52 8.35
CA GLU A 379 14.93 4.45 9.57
C GLU A 379 15.12 3.00 10.05
N TYR A 380 14.10 2.18 9.90
CA TYR A 380 14.17 0.76 10.22
C TYR A 380 15.19 -0.01 9.37
N TYR A 381 15.31 0.30 8.07
CA TYR A 381 16.36 -0.32 7.24
C TYR A 381 17.77 0.12 7.64
N ASP A 382 17.94 1.37 8.05
CA ASP A 382 19.20 1.85 8.60
C ASP A 382 19.53 1.15 9.94
N TYR A 383 18.53 0.90 10.79
CA TYR A 383 18.69 0.09 12.01
C TYR A 383 19.15 -1.35 11.71
N LEU A 384 18.56 -1.99 10.72
CA LEU A 384 18.96 -3.35 10.33
C LEU A 384 20.41 -3.38 9.81
N GLU A 385 20.80 -2.40 9.01
CA GLU A 385 22.18 -2.27 8.54
C GLU A 385 23.15 -2.11 9.71
N TRP A 386 22.80 -1.29 10.70
CA TRP A 386 23.61 -1.10 11.91
C TRP A 386 23.79 -2.39 12.71
N GLN A 387 22.72 -3.18 12.90
CA GLN A 387 22.75 -4.40 13.71
C GLN A 387 23.41 -5.60 13.02
N THR A 388 23.29 -5.70 11.71
CA THR A 388 23.69 -6.89 10.96
C THR A 388 24.94 -6.68 10.09
N GLY A 389 25.38 -5.43 9.95
CA GLY A 389 26.43 -5.06 9.04
C GLY A 389 26.04 -5.10 7.56
N ASP A 390 24.79 -5.50 7.23
CA ASP A 390 24.29 -5.64 5.86
C ASP A 390 22.87 -5.10 5.71
N ARG A 391 22.58 -4.57 4.52
CA ARG A 391 21.20 -4.23 4.14
C ARG A 391 20.43 -5.47 3.74
N MET A 392 19.66 -6.00 4.67
CA MET A 392 18.89 -7.23 4.49
C MET A 392 17.47 -7.00 3.91
N GLU A 393 17.27 -5.95 3.09
CA GLU A 393 15.97 -5.51 2.58
C GLU A 393 15.16 -6.63 1.90
N ALA A 394 15.83 -7.50 1.14
CA ALA A 394 15.16 -8.58 0.42
C ALA A 394 14.88 -9.82 1.28
N ILE A 395 15.65 -10.04 2.35
CA ILE A 395 15.59 -11.27 3.16
C ILE A 395 14.73 -11.09 4.41
N GLN A 396 14.81 -9.90 5.02
CA GLN A 396 14.18 -9.61 6.31
C GLN A 396 12.66 -9.77 6.32
N GLY A 397 12.01 -9.64 5.17
CA GLY A 397 10.56 -9.75 5.01
C GLY A 397 10.04 -11.14 4.64
N ILE A 398 10.90 -12.14 4.39
CA ILE A 398 10.47 -13.46 3.89
C ILE A 398 9.61 -14.18 4.93
N VAL A 399 10.15 -14.44 6.11
CA VAL A 399 9.41 -15.18 7.18
C VAL A 399 8.23 -14.36 7.70
N PRO A 400 8.39 -13.05 8.02
CA PRO A 400 7.24 -12.22 8.37
C PRO A 400 6.18 -12.15 7.28
N GLY A 401 6.57 -12.19 6.01
CA GLY A 401 5.67 -12.23 4.86
C GLY A 401 4.78 -13.48 4.85
N TRP A 402 5.27 -14.62 5.31
CA TRP A 402 4.44 -15.83 5.46
C TRP A 402 3.37 -15.64 6.54
N VAL A 403 3.75 -15.07 7.69
CA VAL A 403 2.79 -14.74 8.75
C VAL A 403 1.77 -13.74 8.25
N GLN A 404 2.21 -12.70 7.54
CA GLN A 404 1.31 -11.71 6.92
C GLN A 404 0.35 -12.36 5.91
N SER A 405 0.83 -13.31 5.11
CA SER A 405 -0.01 -14.05 4.16
C SER A 405 -1.07 -14.89 4.87
N ALA A 406 -0.70 -15.57 5.96
CA ALA A 406 -1.64 -16.33 6.77
C ALA A 406 -2.69 -15.42 7.44
N LEU A 407 -2.29 -14.28 8.00
CA LEU A 407 -3.20 -13.29 8.57
C LEU A 407 -4.14 -12.69 7.51
N ASN A 408 -3.63 -12.39 6.33
CA ASN A 408 -4.45 -11.90 5.22
C ASN A 408 -5.45 -12.96 4.77
N TYR A 409 -5.05 -14.22 4.70
CA TYR A 409 -5.95 -15.32 4.36
C TYR A 409 -7.08 -15.45 5.38
N LEU A 410 -6.77 -15.42 6.68
CA LEU A 410 -7.79 -15.44 7.74
C LEU A 410 -8.74 -14.25 7.62
N LYS A 411 -8.21 -13.05 7.36
CA LYS A 411 -9.02 -11.85 7.15
C LYS A 411 -9.98 -12.03 5.96
N GLU A 412 -9.50 -12.54 4.83
CA GLU A 412 -10.32 -12.76 3.63
C GLU A 412 -11.42 -13.80 3.87
N LEU A 413 -11.18 -14.80 4.70
CA LEU A 413 -12.21 -15.75 5.11
C LEU A 413 -13.24 -15.11 6.05
N LEU A 414 -12.82 -14.23 6.96
CA LEU A 414 -13.73 -13.62 7.95
C LEU A 414 -14.65 -12.58 7.34
N ILE A 415 -14.21 -11.83 6.31
CA ILE A 415 -14.99 -10.74 5.71
C ILE A 415 -16.38 -11.20 5.23
N PRO A 416 -16.55 -12.28 4.48
CA PRO A 416 -17.88 -12.74 4.05
C PRO A 416 -18.81 -13.06 5.24
N PHE A 417 -18.28 -13.69 6.29
CA PHE A 417 -19.06 -13.98 7.51
C PHE A 417 -19.49 -12.69 8.22
N MET A 418 -18.60 -11.71 8.32
CA MET A 418 -18.92 -10.41 8.91
C MET A 418 -20.00 -9.68 8.10
N ILE A 419 -19.94 -9.73 6.78
CA ILE A 419 -20.92 -9.12 5.87
C ILE A 419 -22.27 -9.81 6.00
N ALA A 420 -22.32 -11.13 6.02
CA ALA A 420 -23.55 -11.90 6.24
C ALA A 420 -24.14 -11.60 7.62
N TRP A 421 -23.31 -11.55 8.66
CA TRP A 421 -23.73 -11.27 10.02
C TRP A 421 -24.39 -9.89 10.21
N VAL A 422 -23.94 -8.87 9.48
CA VAL A 422 -24.57 -7.53 9.52
C VAL A 422 -25.87 -7.45 8.73
N GLY A 423 -26.25 -8.50 8.01
CA GLY A 423 -27.51 -8.53 7.24
C GLY A 423 -27.38 -7.88 5.85
N TYR A 424 -26.18 -7.87 5.27
CA TYR A 424 -25.99 -7.45 3.89
C TYR A 424 -26.57 -8.50 2.94
N GLN A 425 -27.48 -8.08 2.05
CA GLN A 425 -28.06 -8.95 1.03
C GLN A 425 -27.59 -8.50 -0.35
N SER A 426 -27.18 -9.44 -1.18
CA SER A 426 -26.93 -9.19 -2.60
C SER A 426 -28.26 -9.20 -3.35
N SER A 427 -28.49 -8.20 -4.19
CA SER A 427 -29.67 -8.18 -5.07
C SER A 427 -29.32 -8.89 -6.38
N ALA A 428 -30.03 -9.95 -6.70
CA ALA A 428 -29.94 -10.61 -8.00
C ALA A 428 -30.67 -9.84 -9.11
N GLU A 429 -31.73 -9.12 -8.77
CA GLU A 429 -32.58 -8.35 -9.70
C GLU A 429 -32.99 -7.03 -9.04
N GLY A 430 -32.36 -5.92 -9.44
CA GLY A 430 -32.77 -4.59 -9.02
C GLY A 430 -31.67 -3.70 -8.45
N ASP A 431 -32.03 -2.46 -8.15
CA ASP A 431 -31.12 -1.52 -7.51
C ASP A 431 -30.87 -1.94 -6.04
N LEU A 432 -29.63 -2.34 -5.74
CA LEU A 432 -29.20 -2.78 -4.42
C LEU A 432 -29.52 -1.73 -3.34
N VAL A 433 -29.40 -0.44 -3.68
CA VAL A 433 -29.70 0.66 -2.75
C VAL A 433 -31.17 0.61 -2.36
N VAL A 434 -32.09 0.51 -3.33
CA VAL A 434 -33.54 0.45 -3.09
C VAL A 434 -33.90 -0.80 -2.29
N THR A 435 -33.33 -1.94 -2.65
CA THR A 435 -33.60 -3.22 -1.95
C THR A 435 -33.16 -3.16 -0.50
N MET A 436 -31.98 -2.61 -0.22
CA MET A 436 -31.48 -2.50 1.15
C MET A 436 -32.20 -1.44 1.97
N GLN A 437 -32.54 -0.29 1.37
CA GLN A 437 -33.28 0.77 2.06
C GLN A 437 -34.72 0.37 2.47
N ALA A 438 -35.31 -0.61 1.80
CA ALA A 438 -36.62 -1.16 2.16
C ALA A 438 -36.55 -2.07 3.41
N GLN A 439 -35.37 -2.50 3.86
CA GLN A 439 -35.24 -3.38 5.01
C GLN A 439 -35.29 -2.62 6.34
N PRO A 440 -36.00 -3.13 7.36
CA PRO A 440 -36.05 -2.50 8.68
C PRO A 440 -34.71 -2.45 9.39
N THR A 441 -33.77 -3.32 8.99
CA THR A 441 -32.41 -3.41 9.56
C THR A 441 -31.38 -2.54 8.84
N TYR A 442 -31.76 -1.80 7.80
CA TYR A 442 -30.88 -1.02 6.93
C TYR A 442 -29.89 -0.12 7.70
N MET A 443 -30.40 0.73 8.59
CA MET A 443 -29.55 1.63 9.37
C MET A 443 -28.59 0.88 10.30
N LYS A 444 -29.02 -0.24 10.86
CA LYS A 444 -28.17 -1.12 11.68
C LYS A 444 -27.04 -1.71 10.84
N THR A 445 -27.32 -2.16 9.62
CA THR A 445 -26.30 -2.66 8.68
C THR A 445 -25.31 -1.57 8.31
N CYS A 446 -25.76 -0.35 7.99
CA CYS A 446 -24.91 0.80 7.71
C CYS A 446 -24.00 1.14 8.89
N LEU A 447 -24.52 1.15 10.12
CA LEU A 447 -23.73 1.43 11.33
C LEU A 447 -22.66 0.34 11.58
N TRP A 448 -22.98 -0.94 11.40
CA TRP A 448 -21.98 -2.00 11.57
C TRP A 448 -20.87 -1.93 10.52
N LEU A 449 -21.23 -1.70 9.24
CA LEU A 449 -20.23 -1.52 8.19
C LEU A 449 -19.34 -0.31 8.48
N LEU A 450 -19.93 0.81 8.93
CA LEU A 450 -19.19 2.00 9.34
C LEU A 450 -18.28 1.70 10.53
N ALA A 451 -18.77 0.96 11.53
CA ALA A 451 -17.96 0.54 12.68
C ALA A 451 -16.75 -0.28 12.26
N PHE A 452 -16.91 -1.23 11.34
CA PHE A 452 -15.78 -2.02 10.84
C PHE A 452 -14.75 -1.16 10.11
N VAL A 453 -15.20 -0.19 9.30
CA VAL A 453 -14.31 0.76 8.63
C VAL A 453 -13.51 1.59 9.64
N LEU A 454 -14.19 2.21 10.59
CA LEU A 454 -13.59 3.15 11.52
C LEU A 454 -12.73 2.45 12.59
N PHE A 455 -13.31 1.49 13.30
CA PHE A 455 -12.62 0.81 14.40
C PHE A 455 -11.59 -0.21 13.93
N GLY A 456 -11.76 -0.84 12.78
CA GLY A 456 -10.73 -1.69 12.21
C GLY A 456 -9.41 -0.91 12.01
N TYR A 457 -9.51 0.28 11.44
CA TYR A 457 -8.36 1.17 11.28
C TYR A 457 -7.85 1.74 12.61
N ALA A 458 -8.74 2.21 13.48
CA ALA A 458 -8.37 2.80 14.75
C ALA A 458 -7.67 1.81 15.67
N ILE A 459 -8.15 0.56 15.76
CA ILE A 459 -7.53 -0.52 16.54
C ILE A 459 -6.15 -0.86 15.97
N SER A 460 -6.02 -0.98 14.65
CA SER A 460 -4.72 -1.21 14.00
C SER A 460 -3.69 -0.16 14.41
N ASN A 461 -4.06 1.13 14.36
CA ASN A 461 -3.14 2.21 14.71
C ASN A 461 -2.85 2.30 16.20
N MET A 462 -3.84 2.01 17.05
CA MET A 462 -3.64 1.95 18.48
C MET A 462 -2.68 0.82 18.87
N LEU A 463 -2.82 -0.35 18.26
CA LEU A 463 -1.87 -1.46 18.44
C LEU A 463 -0.45 -1.06 18.02
N LYS A 464 -0.27 -0.40 16.88
CA LYS A 464 1.04 0.10 16.43
C LYS A 464 1.64 1.07 17.47
N ALA A 465 0.84 2.03 17.97
CA ALA A 465 1.29 2.98 18.98
C ALA A 465 1.72 2.29 20.27
N ILE A 466 0.98 1.27 20.73
CA ILE A 466 1.32 0.47 21.90
C ILE A 466 2.62 -0.32 21.67
N ILE A 467 2.75 -1.00 20.52
CA ILE A 467 3.95 -1.76 20.17
C ILE A 467 5.18 -0.85 20.14
N LEU A 468 5.09 0.32 19.51
CA LEU A 468 6.19 1.29 19.48
C LEU A 468 6.55 1.80 20.89
N LYS A 469 5.56 2.01 21.75
CA LYS A 469 5.80 2.49 23.11
C LYS A 469 6.46 1.41 23.99
N THR A 470 6.13 0.13 23.79
CA THR A 470 6.56 -0.97 24.69
C THR A 470 7.78 -1.73 24.19
N MET A 471 7.95 -1.83 22.86
CA MET A 471 8.95 -2.69 22.28
C MET A 471 10.05 -1.95 21.51
N TYR A 472 9.82 -0.73 21.02
CA TYR A 472 10.80 0.01 20.22
C TYR A 472 11.57 1.00 21.07
N ASP A 473 12.92 0.97 21.01
CA ASP A 473 13.79 1.75 21.89
C ASP A 473 14.85 2.59 21.13
N ILE A 474 14.80 2.67 19.80
CA ILE A 474 15.72 3.49 18.99
C ILE A 474 15.14 4.90 18.84
N GLU A 475 15.31 5.71 19.86
CA GLU A 475 14.85 7.11 19.92
C GLU A 475 15.91 8.00 20.59
N GLY A 476 15.89 9.30 20.31
CA GLY A 476 16.78 10.29 20.94
C GLY A 476 18.27 9.96 20.79
N GLU A 477 19.02 9.99 21.89
CA GLU A 477 20.48 9.76 21.91
C GLU A 477 20.91 8.42 21.31
N LYS A 478 20.13 7.35 21.53
CA LYS A 478 20.41 6.02 20.98
C LYS A 478 20.32 6.00 19.46
N LYS A 479 19.40 6.77 18.89
CA LYS A 479 19.26 6.95 17.45
C LYS A 479 20.43 7.74 16.87
N GLU A 480 20.87 8.80 17.55
CA GLU A 480 22.04 9.56 17.13
C GLU A 480 23.33 8.72 17.19
N GLN A 481 23.46 7.88 18.22
CA GLN A 481 24.57 6.93 18.31
C GLN A 481 24.55 5.95 17.14
N MET A 482 23.39 5.35 16.84
CA MET A 482 23.21 4.47 15.70
C MET A 482 23.65 5.11 14.38
N TYR A 483 23.28 6.36 14.13
CA TYR A 483 23.67 7.03 12.89
C TYR A 483 25.16 7.36 12.85
N ARG A 484 25.79 7.74 13.99
CA ARG A 484 27.24 7.96 14.05
C ARG A 484 28.03 6.68 13.77
N GLU A 485 27.66 5.57 14.39
CA GLU A 485 28.31 4.28 14.18
C GLU A 485 28.11 3.74 12.75
N LEU A 486 26.89 3.90 12.23
CA LEU A 486 26.56 3.51 10.85
C LEU A 486 27.37 4.30 9.81
N GLU A 487 27.64 5.57 10.08
CA GLU A 487 28.45 6.42 9.24
C GLU A 487 29.90 5.91 9.17
N VAL A 488 30.49 5.59 10.32
CA VAL A 488 31.84 5.01 10.41
C VAL A 488 31.89 3.68 9.64
N MET A 489 30.95 2.79 9.86
CA MET A 489 30.85 1.50 9.16
C MET A 489 30.75 1.67 7.63
N ARG A 490 29.98 2.65 7.15
CA ARG A 490 29.86 2.96 5.71
C ARG A 490 31.15 3.51 5.12
N GLN A 491 31.90 4.34 5.87
CA GLN A 491 33.20 4.88 5.45
C GLN A 491 34.27 3.79 5.37
N GLU A 492 34.35 2.90 6.35
CA GLU A 492 35.29 1.78 6.36
C GLU A 492 35.03 0.85 5.16
N ARG A 493 33.78 0.51 4.92
CA ARG A 493 33.37 -0.31 3.77
C ARG A 493 33.74 0.34 2.42
N HIS A 494 33.60 1.67 2.32
CA HIS A 494 34.01 2.39 1.12
C HIS A 494 35.50 2.29 0.87
N LYS A 495 36.30 2.45 1.92
CA LYS A 495 37.77 2.29 1.85
C LYS A 495 38.22 0.86 1.44
N GLU A 496 37.57 -0.17 2.03
CA GLU A 496 37.83 -1.56 1.66
C GLU A 496 37.48 -1.84 0.19
N ASN A 497 36.37 -1.32 -0.30
CA ASN A 497 35.94 -1.49 -1.70
C ASN A 497 36.88 -0.74 -2.68
N GLU A 498 37.46 0.38 -2.29
CA GLU A 498 38.49 1.08 -3.09
C GLU A 498 39.82 0.33 -3.11
N ALA A 499 40.26 -0.23 -1.98
CA ALA A 499 41.46 -1.04 -1.88
C ALA A 499 41.36 -2.33 -2.70
N VAL A 500 40.21 -2.93 -2.84
CA VAL A 500 40.01 -4.15 -3.68
C VAL A 500 39.92 -3.81 -5.18
N LYS A 501 39.72 -2.55 -5.55
CA LYS A 501 39.67 -2.09 -6.95
C LYS A 501 41.03 -1.66 -7.48
N GLN A 502 42.01 -1.46 -6.59
CA GLN A 502 43.46 -1.25 -6.91
C GLN A 502 44.18 -2.59 -6.97
#